data_39bbec44840095a42eb4e2a135bdba44
#
_entry.id   39bbec44840095a42eb4e2a135bdba44
#
_cell.length_a   1.000
_cell.length_b   1.000
_cell.length_c   1.000
_cell.angle_alpha   90.00
_cell.angle_beta   90.00
_cell.angle_gamma   90.00
#
_symmetry.space_group_name_H-M   'P 1'
#
loop_
_entity.id
_entity.type
_entity.pdbx_description
1 polymer ?
#
loop_
_entity_poly.entity_id
_entity_poly.type
_entity_poly.pdbx_seq_one_letter_code
_entity_poly.pdbx_strand_id
1 'polypeptide(L)'
;SSAASDVYKRQIAISMNKITSVCVYCASSTKIDQTYFDAAMKLGHLLANRHIRLINGAGNIGLMRSVADAVLQNGGEVTGVIPHFMVDQGWHHTGLTELIEVESMHERKRLMAEKSDAVIALPGGCGTLEELLEIITWKQLGLYLNPIVILNTNGFFDPLMEMLENAIEGNFMRKQHGDIWHVAHTPEEAVELVYSIPVWDGSIRKFAAI
;
A
#
# COMPACT_ATOMS: atom_id res chain seq x y z
N SER A 1 2.99 36.12 -18.32
CA SER A 1 3.17 34.64 -18.43
C SER A 1 3.86 34.01 -17.20
N SER A 2 4.61 34.78 -16.41
CA SER A 2 5.28 34.29 -15.19
C SER A 2 4.29 34.02 -14.04
N ALA A 3 3.35 34.93 -13.80
CA ALA A 3 2.37 34.79 -12.70
C ALA A 3 1.43 33.58 -12.84
N ALA A 4 1.01 33.24 -14.04
CA ALA A 4 0.17 32.04 -14.28
C ALA A 4 0.95 30.73 -14.05
N SER A 5 2.25 30.71 -14.41
CA SER A 5 3.14 29.59 -14.11
C SER A 5 3.37 29.43 -12.61
N ASP A 6 3.50 30.53 -11.86
CA ASP A 6 3.71 30.50 -10.42
C ASP A 6 2.43 30.14 -9.64
N VAL A 7 1.26 30.56 -10.13
CA VAL A 7 -0.04 30.12 -9.59
C VAL A 7 -0.24 28.64 -9.85
N TYR A 8 0.07 28.14 -11.06
CA TYR A 8 -0.03 26.73 -11.41
C TYR A 8 0.96 25.88 -10.61
N LYS A 9 2.21 26.33 -10.44
CA LYS A 9 3.22 25.67 -9.57
C LYS A 9 2.81 25.70 -8.10
N ARG A 10 2.21 26.78 -7.61
CA ARG A 10 1.66 26.84 -6.24
C ARG A 10 0.44 25.95 -6.06
N GLN A 11 -0.45 25.85 -7.06
CA GLN A 11 -1.57 24.91 -7.02
C GLN A 11 -1.10 23.44 -7.05
N ILE A 12 -0.07 23.11 -7.83
CA ILE A 12 0.55 21.78 -7.80
C ILE A 12 1.22 21.51 -6.44
N ALA A 13 1.93 22.49 -5.86
CA ALA A 13 2.56 22.35 -4.54
C ALA A 13 1.53 22.24 -3.38
N ILE A 14 0.31 22.78 -3.55
CA ILE A 14 -0.79 22.68 -2.57
C ILE A 14 -1.52 21.33 -2.70
N SER A 15 -1.34 20.59 -3.81
CA SER A 15 -2.01 19.32 -4.10
C SER A 15 -1.15 18.07 -3.82
N MET A 16 0.10 18.22 -3.38
CA MET A 16 0.88 17.04 -3.00
C MET A 16 0.43 16.53 -1.63
N ASN A 17 0.02 15.27 -1.58
CA ASN A 17 -0.32 14.60 -0.32
C ASN A 17 0.88 14.66 0.63
N LYS A 18 0.63 14.98 1.89
CA LYS A 18 1.65 14.84 2.92
C LYS A 18 1.74 13.36 3.28
N ILE A 19 2.69 12.65 2.68
CA ILE A 19 2.93 11.22 2.94
C ILE A 19 4.02 11.09 3.99
N THR A 20 3.67 10.60 5.17
CA THR A 20 4.59 10.31 6.29
C THR A 20 4.64 8.83 6.63
N SER A 21 3.65 8.08 6.18
CA SER A 21 3.53 6.64 6.41
C SER A 21 2.93 5.92 5.21
N VAL A 22 3.43 4.73 4.91
CA VAL A 22 2.93 3.86 3.84
C VAL A 22 2.72 2.46 4.38
N CYS A 23 1.52 1.91 4.17
CA CYS A 23 1.25 0.51 4.43
C CYS A 23 1.68 -0.33 3.24
N VAL A 24 2.41 -1.43 3.50
CA VAL A 24 2.85 -2.37 2.46
C VAL A 24 2.25 -3.74 2.70
N TYR A 25 1.42 -4.20 1.74
CA TYR A 25 0.91 -5.56 1.67
C TYR A 25 1.84 -6.39 0.79
N CYS A 26 2.27 -7.57 1.22
CA CYS A 26 3.21 -8.40 0.47
C CYS A 26 3.28 -9.84 0.98
N ALA A 27 3.94 -10.70 0.19
CA ALA A 27 4.11 -12.11 0.51
C ALA A 27 4.96 -12.35 1.76
N SER A 28 4.59 -13.41 2.50
CA SER A 28 5.43 -14.05 3.52
C SER A 28 6.24 -15.26 2.98
N SER A 29 6.08 -15.63 1.72
CA SER A 29 6.82 -16.74 1.11
C SER A 29 8.31 -16.40 0.91
N THR A 30 9.17 -17.41 1.15
CA THR A 30 10.62 -17.33 0.88
C THR A 30 11.03 -18.06 -0.41
N LYS A 31 10.09 -18.77 -1.05
CA LYS A 31 10.33 -19.60 -2.25
C LYS A 31 9.81 -18.94 -3.51
N ILE A 32 10.11 -17.66 -3.68
CA ILE A 32 9.74 -16.85 -4.83
C ILE A 32 10.99 -16.33 -5.54
N ASP A 33 10.84 -15.83 -6.76
CA ASP A 33 11.95 -15.31 -7.55
C ASP A 33 12.62 -14.12 -6.84
N GLN A 34 13.95 -14.02 -7.00
CA GLN A 34 14.78 -12.99 -6.39
C GLN A 34 14.36 -11.57 -6.80
N THR A 35 13.83 -11.41 -8.00
CA THR A 35 13.35 -10.11 -8.52
C THR A 35 12.32 -9.46 -7.59
N TYR A 36 11.46 -10.26 -6.94
CA TYR A 36 10.47 -9.75 -5.99
C TYR A 36 11.13 -9.25 -4.70
N PHE A 37 12.19 -9.94 -4.22
CA PHE A 37 12.97 -9.48 -3.07
C PHE A 37 13.71 -8.19 -3.39
N ASP A 38 14.30 -8.09 -4.59
CA ASP A 38 15.02 -6.89 -5.03
C ASP A 38 14.08 -5.68 -5.09
N ALA A 39 12.86 -5.85 -5.60
CA ALA A 39 11.84 -4.81 -5.61
C ALA A 39 11.41 -4.40 -4.19
N ALA A 40 11.22 -5.37 -3.28
CA ALA A 40 10.87 -5.08 -1.88
C ALA A 40 11.98 -4.33 -1.14
N MET A 41 13.23 -4.75 -1.30
CA MET A 41 14.39 -4.07 -0.71
C MET A 41 14.54 -2.66 -1.27
N LYS A 42 14.39 -2.49 -2.58
CA LYS A 42 14.47 -1.18 -3.23
C LYS A 42 13.37 -0.24 -2.73
N LEU A 43 12.14 -0.75 -2.58
CA LEU A 43 11.05 0.02 -2.00
C LEU A 43 11.38 0.46 -0.57
N GLY A 44 11.89 -0.44 0.27
CA GLY A 44 12.30 -0.13 1.64
C GLY A 44 13.35 0.98 1.72
N HIS A 45 14.38 0.93 0.87
CA HIS A 45 15.39 1.99 0.76
C HIS A 45 14.78 3.34 0.36
N LEU A 46 13.85 3.35 -0.60
CA LEU A 46 13.20 4.57 -1.06
C LEU A 46 12.32 5.19 0.03
N LEU A 47 11.57 4.38 0.79
CA LEU A 47 10.76 4.85 1.91
C LEU A 47 11.64 5.47 3.00
N ALA A 48 12.71 4.80 3.41
CA ALA A 48 13.65 5.31 4.43
C ALA A 48 14.29 6.62 4.00
N ASN A 49 14.80 6.71 2.76
CA ASN A 49 15.42 7.92 2.21
C ASN A 49 14.47 9.13 2.15
N ARG A 50 13.16 8.89 2.13
CA ARG A 50 12.13 9.94 2.16
C ARG A 50 11.53 10.18 3.53
N HIS A 51 12.09 9.53 4.57
CA HIS A 51 11.58 9.59 5.94
C HIS A 51 10.11 9.16 6.05
N ILE A 52 9.70 8.19 5.21
CA ILE A 52 8.37 7.60 5.24
C ILE A 52 8.42 6.37 6.15
N ARG A 53 7.57 6.35 7.17
CA ARG A 53 7.40 5.19 8.05
C ARG A 53 6.73 4.05 7.29
N LEU A 54 7.30 2.87 7.37
CA LEU A 54 6.66 1.64 6.88
C LEU A 54 5.65 1.12 7.91
N ILE A 55 4.44 0.80 7.46
CA ILE A 55 3.45 0.03 8.20
C ILE A 55 3.31 -1.33 7.53
N ASN A 56 3.38 -2.43 8.26
CA ASN A 56 3.14 -3.76 7.71
C ASN A 56 2.59 -4.76 8.73
N GLY A 57 2.39 -5.99 8.30
CA GLY A 57 1.86 -7.07 9.15
C GLY A 57 2.87 -7.74 10.07
N ALA A 58 4.04 -7.14 10.30
CA ALA A 58 5.08 -7.58 11.22
C ALA A 58 5.67 -8.99 10.97
N GLY A 59 5.42 -9.64 9.83
CA GLY A 59 5.96 -10.98 9.57
C GLY A 59 7.50 -11.00 9.47
N ASN A 60 8.11 -12.08 9.96
CA ASN A 60 9.56 -12.24 10.05
C ASN A 60 10.19 -12.99 8.85
N ILE A 61 9.44 -13.24 7.77
CA ILE A 61 9.89 -13.96 6.57
C ILE A 61 9.36 -13.30 5.29
N GLY A 62 9.91 -13.70 4.15
CA GLY A 62 9.48 -13.29 2.82
C GLY A 62 9.69 -11.81 2.52
N LEU A 63 8.86 -11.25 1.66
CA LEU A 63 8.94 -9.84 1.26
C LEU A 63 8.65 -8.90 2.42
N MET A 64 7.79 -9.33 3.37
CA MET A 64 7.43 -8.53 4.53
C MET A 64 8.65 -8.23 5.39
N ARG A 65 9.49 -9.25 5.64
CA ARG A 65 10.78 -9.05 6.31
C ARG A 65 11.73 -8.22 5.46
N SER A 66 11.87 -8.53 4.16
CA SER A 66 12.82 -7.84 3.28
C SER A 66 12.60 -6.34 3.21
N VAL A 67 11.34 -5.90 3.06
CA VAL A 67 11.04 -4.46 3.02
C VAL A 67 11.29 -3.81 4.38
N ALA A 68 10.96 -4.48 5.49
CA ALA A 68 11.19 -3.97 6.84
C ALA A 68 12.70 -3.85 7.15
N ASP A 69 13.48 -4.90 6.88
CA ASP A 69 14.93 -4.88 7.05
C ASP A 69 15.58 -3.75 6.23
N ALA A 70 15.14 -3.55 4.98
CA ALA A 70 15.67 -2.49 4.12
C ALA A 70 15.37 -1.09 4.66
N VAL A 71 14.18 -0.86 5.22
CA VAL A 71 13.85 0.41 5.89
C VAL A 71 14.72 0.63 7.11
N LEU A 72 14.84 -0.36 8.00
CA LEU A 72 15.60 -0.27 9.26
C LEU A 72 17.09 -0.07 9.01
N GLN A 73 17.68 -0.81 8.06
CA GLN A 73 19.11 -0.69 7.70
C GLN A 73 19.48 0.68 7.14
N ASN A 74 18.50 1.43 6.61
CA ASN A 74 18.68 2.79 6.13
C ASN A 74 18.21 3.86 7.11
N GLY A 75 18.06 3.51 8.41
CA GLY A 75 17.71 4.45 9.47
C GLY A 75 16.26 4.91 9.46
N GLY A 76 15.38 4.24 8.71
CA GLY A 76 13.95 4.49 8.71
C GLY A 76 13.23 3.78 9.86
N GLU A 77 11.92 3.97 9.95
CA GLU A 77 11.08 3.43 11.01
C GLU A 77 10.04 2.46 10.45
N VAL A 78 9.75 1.39 11.20
CA VAL A 78 8.77 0.36 10.85
C VAL A 78 7.83 0.13 12.02
N THR A 79 6.53 0.26 11.78
CA THR A 79 5.47 -0.17 12.69
C THR A 79 4.84 -1.46 12.15
N GLY A 80 4.93 -2.53 12.93
CA GLY A 80 4.27 -3.79 12.64
C GLY A 80 2.97 -3.93 13.41
N VAL A 81 1.93 -4.46 12.77
CA VAL A 81 0.64 -4.76 13.43
C VAL A 81 0.35 -6.25 13.28
N ILE A 82 0.19 -6.95 14.40
CA ILE A 82 0.10 -8.41 14.39
C ILE A 82 -0.83 -8.93 15.50
N PRO A 83 -1.64 -9.97 15.25
CA PRO A 83 -2.43 -10.61 16.30
C PRO A 83 -1.57 -11.35 17.32
N HIS A 84 -2.00 -11.34 18.59
CA HIS A 84 -1.32 -12.03 19.70
C HIS A 84 -0.98 -13.49 19.37
N PHE A 85 -1.92 -14.23 18.78
CA PHE A 85 -1.68 -15.66 18.47
C PHE A 85 -0.49 -15.88 17.52
N MET A 86 -0.20 -14.91 16.63
CA MET A 86 0.96 -14.99 15.73
C MET A 86 2.26 -14.64 16.46
N VAL A 87 2.20 -13.76 17.45
CA VAL A 87 3.35 -13.45 18.32
C VAL A 87 3.72 -14.67 19.15
N ASP A 88 2.74 -15.37 19.71
CA ASP A 88 2.92 -16.61 20.48
C ASP A 88 3.60 -17.71 19.66
N GLN A 89 3.40 -17.72 18.34
CA GLN A 89 4.08 -18.64 17.41
C GLN A 89 5.48 -18.16 17.00
N GLY A 90 5.92 -16.98 17.42
CA GLY A 90 7.22 -16.43 17.03
C GLY A 90 7.28 -15.96 15.57
N TRP A 91 6.15 -15.63 14.94
CA TRP A 91 6.09 -15.23 13.54
C TRP A 91 6.37 -13.75 13.30
N HIS A 92 6.54 -12.98 14.36
CA HIS A 92 6.80 -11.55 14.27
C HIS A 92 8.30 -11.22 14.11
N HIS A 93 8.57 -10.11 13.44
CA HIS A 93 9.89 -9.54 13.31
C HIS A 93 10.29 -8.83 14.62
N THR A 94 11.36 -9.27 15.27
CA THR A 94 11.76 -8.79 16.60
C THR A 94 12.53 -7.45 16.60
N GLY A 95 12.94 -6.95 15.43
CA GLY A 95 13.76 -5.73 15.29
C GLY A 95 12.97 -4.50 14.83
N LEU A 96 11.63 -4.54 14.83
CA LEU A 96 10.81 -3.40 14.40
C LEU A 96 10.94 -2.21 15.36
N THR A 97 10.75 -0.99 14.84
CA THR A 97 10.71 0.23 15.65
C THR A 97 9.54 0.22 16.63
N GLU A 98 8.39 -0.29 16.17
CA GLU A 98 7.18 -0.42 16.98
C GLU A 98 6.44 -1.72 16.60
N LEU A 99 5.97 -2.47 17.59
CA LEU A 99 5.10 -3.62 17.40
C LEU A 99 3.77 -3.35 18.11
N ILE A 100 2.68 -3.42 17.36
CA ILE A 100 1.32 -3.28 17.88
C ILE A 100 0.65 -4.65 17.84
N GLU A 101 0.38 -5.19 19.01
CA GLU A 101 -0.35 -6.43 19.16
C GLU A 101 -1.84 -6.17 19.21
N VAL A 102 -2.62 -7.00 18.51
CA VAL A 102 -4.08 -6.87 18.38
C VAL A 102 -4.78 -8.20 18.63
N GLU A 103 -6.10 -8.15 18.87
CA GLU A 103 -6.91 -9.33 19.18
C GLU A 103 -7.30 -10.13 17.93
N SER A 104 -7.44 -9.49 16.77
CA SER A 104 -7.99 -10.13 15.58
C SER A 104 -7.33 -9.67 14.27
N MET A 105 -7.50 -10.49 13.22
CA MET A 105 -7.10 -10.12 11.85
C MET A 105 -7.86 -8.90 11.33
N HIS A 106 -9.11 -8.69 11.73
CA HIS A 106 -9.90 -7.51 11.34
C HIS A 106 -9.31 -6.24 11.95
N GLU A 107 -8.98 -6.28 13.24
CA GLU A 107 -8.35 -5.16 13.93
C GLU A 107 -6.98 -4.84 13.32
N ARG A 108 -6.18 -5.86 13.01
CA ARG A 108 -4.88 -5.72 12.33
C ARG A 108 -5.02 -4.90 11.05
N LYS A 109 -5.89 -5.33 10.12
CA LYS A 109 -6.08 -4.67 8.83
C LYS A 109 -6.60 -3.24 8.98
N ARG A 110 -7.57 -3.04 9.89
CA ARG A 110 -8.10 -1.73 10.20
C ARG A 110 -7.02 -0.76 10.68
N LEU A 111 -6.20 -1.17 11.65
CA LEU A 111 -5.12 -0.34 12.19
C LEU A 111 -4.02 -0.06 11.17
N MET A 112 -3.66 -1.04 10.33
CA MET A 112 -2.69 -0.84 9.25
C MET A 112 -3.16 0.25 8.29
N ALA A 113 -4.44 0.25 7.90
CA ALA A 113 -5.02 1.26 7.03
C ALA A 113 -5.15 2.63 7.71
N GLU A 114 -5.62 2.68 8.96
CA GLU A 114 -5.81 3.92 9.72
C GLU A 114 -4.49 4.65 10.02
N LYS A 115 -3.38 3.90 10.16
CA LYS A 115 -2.06 4.45 10.46
C LYS A 115 -1.28 4.87 9.21
N SER A 116 -1.81 4.69 8.01
CA SER A 116 -1.09 4.94 6.78
C SER A 116 -1.72 6.01 5.89
N ASP A 117 -0.87 6.84 5.30
CA ASP A 117 -1.25 7.90 4.35
C ASP A 117 -1.39 7.36 2.92
N ALA A 118 -0.91 6.15 2.65
CA ALA A 118 -1.05 5.44 1.38
C ALA A 118 -0.83 3.93 1.56
N VAL A 119 -1.26 3.15 0.58
CA VAL A 119 -1.03 1.70 0.49
C VAL A 119 -0.23 1.40 -0.76
N ILE A 120 0.78 0.51 -0.64
CA ILE A 120 1.47 -0.12 -1.76
C ILE A 120 1.34 -1.64 -1.60
N ALA A 121 0.79 -2.31 -2.62
CA ALA A 121 0.73 -3.77 -2.66
C ALA A 121 1.84 -4.33 -3.56
N LEU A 122 2.68 -5.20 -3.01
CA LEU A 122 3.65 -6.03 -3.72
C LEU A 122 3.06 -7.42 -3.99
N PRO A 123 3.64 -8.20 -4.91
CA PRO A 123 3.23 -9.58 -5.14
C PRO A 123 3.08 -10.41 -3.87
N GLY A 124 2.01 -11.21 -3.81
CA GLY A 124 1.73 -12.05 -2.66
C GLY A 124 0.57 -13.02 -2.90
N GLY A 125 0.32 -13.87 -1.91
CA GLY A 125 -0.74 -14.87 -1.97
C GLY A 125 -2.11 -14.32 -1.51
N CYS A 126 -2.99 -15.25 -1.09
CA CYS A 126 -4.36 -14.93 -0.70
C CYS A 126 -4.45 -13.84 0.36
N GLY A 127 -3.54 -13.83 1.36
CA GLY A 127 -3.54 -12.78 2.39
C GLY A 127 -3.30 -11.39 1.81
N THR A 128 -2.32 -11.26 0.91
CA THR A 128 -2.04 -9.98 0.22
C THR A 128 -3.20 -9.55 -0.67
N LEU A 129 -3.80 -10.49 -1.41
CA LEU A 129 -4.96 -10.21 -2.26
C LEU A 129 -6.18 -9.82 -1.43
N GLU A 130 -6.39 -10.46 -0.29
CA GLU A 130 -7.50 -10.16 0.61
C GLU A 130 -7.34 -8.74 1.21
N GLU A 131 -6.15 -8.38 1.69
CA GLU A 131 -5.85 -7.03 2.17
C GLU A 131 -6.04 -5.98 1.07
N LEU A 132 -5.56 -6.24 -0.15
CA LEU A 132 -5.68 -5.33 -1.29
C LEU A 132 -7.14 -5.14 -1.71
N LEU A 133 -7.91 -6.21 -1.87
CA LEU A 133 -9.32 -6.13 -2.28
C LEU A 133 -10.20 -5.51 -1.20
N GLU A 134 -9.88 -5.71 0.08
CA GLU A 134 -10.58 -5.05 1.18
C GLU A 134 -10.36 -3.54 1.14
N ILE A 135 -9.10 -3.07 1.00
CA ILE A 135 -8.83 -1.62 0.97
C ILE A 135 -9.40 -0.95 -0.29
N ILE A 136 -9.44 -1.64 -1.45
CA ILE A 136 -10.14 -1.19 -2.65
C ILE A 136 -11.64 -1.03 -2.36
N THR A 137 -12.25 -2.03 -1.71
CA THR A 137 -13.67 -1.98 -1.32
C THR A 137 -13.93 -0.83 -0.34
N TRP A 138 -13.06 -0.61 0.65
CA TRP A 138 -13.20 0.52 1.57
C TRP A 138 -13.12 1.86 0.85
N LYS A 139 -12.25 1.97 -0.14
CA LYS A 139 -12.14 3.20 -0.95
C LYS A 139 -13.38 3.40 -1.84
N GLN A 140 -13.93 2.32 -2.41
CA GLN A 140 -15.19 2.34 -3.13
C GLN A 140 -16.35 2.85 -2.25
N LEU A 141 -16.37 2.45 -0.98
CA LEU A 141 -17.37 2.85 0.01
C LEU A 141 -17.08 4.21 0.68
N GLY A 142 -15.95 4.86 0.35
CA GLY A 142 -15.54 6.12 0.96
C GLY A 142 -15.12 5.98 2.44
N LEU A 143 -14.69 4.79 2.86
CA LEU A 143 -14.15 4.50 4.19
C LEU A 143 -12.63 4.71 4.25
N TYR A 144 -11.96 4.62 3.10
CA TYR A 144 -10.55 4.92 2.90
C TYR A 144 -10.43 5.88 1.71
N LEU A 145 -9.63 6.94 1.81
CA LEU A 145 -9.57 7.96 0.77
C LEU A 145 -8.15 8.14 0.20
N ASN A 146 -7.16 7.55 0.83
CA ASN A 146 -5.76 7.72 0.49
C ASN A 146 -5.35 6.92 -0.77
N PRO A 147 -4.17 7.21 -1.36
CA PRO A 147 -3.66 6.49 -2.51
C PRO A 147 -3.52 4.98 -2.30
N ILE A 148 -3.85 4.20 -3.33
CA ILE A 148 -3.60 2.75 -3.41
C ILE A 148 -2.78 2.51 -4.66
N VAL A 149 -1.56 1.96 -4.51
CA VAL A 149 -0.65 1.64 -5.59
C VAL A 149 -0.39 0.14 -5.62
N ILE A 150 -0.46 -0.46 -6.80
CA ILE A 150 -0.13 -1.87 -7.04
C ILE A 150 1.21 -1.92 -7.75
N LEU A 151 2.25 -2.41 -7.06
CA LEU A 151 3.57 -2.60 -7.65
C LEU A 151 3.59 -3.91 -8.42
N ASN A 152 3.39 -3.81 -9.73
CA ASN A 152 3.23 -4.94 -10.65
C ASN A 152 4.57 -5.46 -11.17
N THR A 153 5.43 -5.91 -10.27
CA THR A 153 6.72 -6.51 -10.62
C THR A 153 6.51 -7.74 -11.49
N ASN A 154 7.17 -7.78 -12.65
CA ASN A 154 7.10 -8.88 -13.64
C ASN A 154 5.66 -9.22 -14.09
N GLY A 155 4.71 -8.29 -14.08
CA GLY A 155 3.34 -8.55 -14.52
C GLY A 155 2.56 -9.48 -13.58
N PHE A 156 3.01 -9.63 -12.32
CA PHE A 156 2.36 -10.54 -11.36
C PHE A 156 0.86 -10.29 -11.20
N PHE A 157 0.47 -9.02 -11.21
CA PHE A 157 -0.94 -8.62 -11.03
C PHE A 157 -1.73 -8.48 -12.33
N ASP A 158 -1.15 -8.75 -13.52
CA ASP A 158 -1.88 -8.64 -14.79
C ASP A 158 -3.21 -9.41 -14.79
N PRO A 159 -3.28 -10.68 -14.30
CA PRO A 159 -4.56 -11.39 -14.23
C PRO A 159 -5.59 -10.74 -13.28
N LEU A 160 -5.13 -10.11 -12.19
CA LEU A 160 -6.01 -9.38 -11.28
C LEU A 160 -6.55 -8.10 -11.94
N MET A 161 -5.70 -7.38 -12.67
CA MET A 161 -6.12 -6.18 -13.41
C MET A 161 -7.16 -6.53 -14.47
N GLU A 162 -6.94 -7.59 -15.24
CA GLU A 162 -7.90 -8.10 -16.20
C GLU A 162 -9.24 -8.47 -15.53
N MET A 163 -9.21 -9.14 -14.36
CA MET A 163 -10.42 -9.48 -13.62
C MET A 163 -11.19 -8.25 -13.15
N LEU A 164 -10.49 -7.22 -12.66
CA LEU A 164 -11.11 -5.97 -12.21
C LEU A 164 -11.68 -5.16 -13.39
N GLU A 165 -11.01 -5.14 -14.53
CA GLU A 165 -11.51 -4.54 -15.76
C GLU A 165 -12.78 -5.26 -16.25
N ASN A 166 -12.79 -6.59 -16.27
CA ASN A 166 -13.96 -7.40 -16.59
C ASN A 166 -15.14 -7.11 -15.64
N ALA A 167 -14.87 -6.89 -14.36
CA ALA A 167 -15.91 -6.52 -13.39
C ALA A 167 -16.50 -5.11 -13.68
N ILE A 168 -15.69 -4.18 -14.14
CA ILE A 168 -16.14 -2.84 -14.56
C ILE A 168 -16.96 -2.94 -15.86
N GLU A 169 -16.45 -3.64 -16.88
CA GLU A 169 -17.13 -3.82 -18.17
C GLU A 169 -18.46 -4.57 -18.02
N GLY A 170 -18.50 -5.56 -17.14
CA GLY A 170 -19.71 -6.32 -16.80
C GLY A 170 -20.69 -5.57 -15.90
N ASN A 171 -20.41 -4.32 -15.52
CA ASN A 171 -21.21 -3.49 -14.61
C ASN A 171 -21.34 -4.05 -13.17
N PHE A 172 -20.44 -4.94 -12.73
CA PHE A 172 -20.31 -5.33 -11.32
C PHE A 172 -19.64 -4.22 -10.50
N MET A 173 -18.89 -3.35 -11.17
CA MET A 173 -18.28 -2.14 -10.63
C MET A 173 -18.58 -0.95 -11.55
N ARG A 174 -18.64 0.26 -11.03
CA ARG A 174 -18.82 1.46 -11.85
C ARG A 174 -17.52 1.81 -12.57
N LYS A 175 -17.59 2.44 -13.74
CA LYS A 175 -16.43 2.87 -14.52
C LYS A 175 -15.45 3.72 -13.72
N GLN A 176 -15.94 4.63 -12.88
CA GLN A 176 -15.12 5.48 -12.00
C GLN A 176 -14.35 4.71 -10.93
N HIS A 177 -14.72 3.46 -10.63
CA HIS A 177 -13.98 2.64 -9.69
C HIS A 177 -12.62 2.18 -10.26
N GLY A 178 -12.41 2.28 -11.58
CA GLY A 178 -11.10 2.06 -12.21
C GLY A 178 -10.02 3.05 -11.75
N ASP A 179 -10.40 4.20 -11.20
CA ASP A 179 -9.48 5.22 -10.68
C ASP A 179 -9.12 5.01 -9.18
N ILE A 180 -9.64 3.94 -8.55
CA ILE A 180 -9.40 3.66 -7.13
C ILE A 180 -7.95 3.26 -6.87
N TRP A 181 -7.34 2.50 -7.76
CA TRP A 181 -5.96 2.02 -7.69
C TRP A 181 -5.14 2.52 -8.87
N HIS A 182 -3.83 2.54 -8.69
CA HIS A 182 -2.88 2.86 -9.76
C HIS A 182 -1.80 1.79 -9.82
N VAL A 183 -1.35 1.47 -11.02
CA VAL A 183 -0.33 0.44 -11.23
C VAL A 183 1.02 1.11 -11.43
N ALA A 184 2.03 0.62 -10.72
CA ALA A 184 3.44 0.96 -10.90
C ALA A 184 4.20 -0.28 -11.36
N HIS A 185 5.22 -0.10 -12.18
CA HIS A 185 6.08 -1.18 -12.66
C HIS A 185 7.44 -1.21 -11.97
N THR A 186 7.80 -0.13 -11.28
CA THR A 186 9.03 -0.01 -10.50
C THR A 186 8.76 0.55 -9.10
N PRO A 187 9.61 0.23 -8.10
CA PRO A 187 9.48 0.82 -6.76
C PRO A 187 9.57 2.35 -6.77
N GLU A 188 10.38 2.94 -7.63
CA GLU A 188 10.48 4.39 -7.83
C GLU A 188 9.14 4.98 -8.25
N GLU A 189 8.53 4.41 -9.28
CA GLU A 189 7.22 4.82 -9.79
C GLU A 189 6.15 4.68 -8.70
N ALA A 190 6.17 3.59 -7.93
CA ALA A 190 5.21 3.39 -6.84
C ALA A 190 5.30 4.49 -5.78
N VAL A 191 6.52 4.89 -5.41
CA VAL A 191 6.73 5.97 -4.43
C VAL A 191 6.34 7.34 -5.00
N GLU A 192 6.58 7.62 -6.28
CA GLU A 192 6.11 8.87 -6.91
C GLU A 192 4.58 8.93 -6.98
N LEU A 193 3.93 7.82 -7.31
CA LEU A 193 2.47 7.74 -7.41
C LEU A 193 1.78 8.07 -6.09
N VAL A 194 2.30 7.62 -4.92
CA VAL A 194 1.65 7.92 -3.65
C VAL A 194 1.59 9.42 -3.35
N TYR A 195 2.50 10.23 -3.89
CA TYR A 195 2.45 11.68 -3.76
C TYR A 195 1.55 12.35 -4.80
N SER A 196 1.46 11.79 -6.00
CA SER A 196 0.78 12.43 -7.14
C SER A 196 -0.71 12.07 -7.25
N ILE A 197 -1.14 10.93 -6.71
CA ILE A 197 -2.54 10.51 -6.72
C ILE A 197 -3.35 11.42 -5.79
N PRO A 198 -4.40 12.11 -6.29
CA PRO A 198 -5.24 12.96 -5.44
C PRO A 198 -5.99 12.13 -4.40
N VAL A 199 -6.27 12.76 -3.25
CA VAL A 199 -7.17 12.16 -2.24
C VAL A 199 -8.52 11.91 -2.88
N TRP A 200 -9.07 10.71 -2.65
CA TRP A 200 -10.35 10.29 -3.20
C TRP A 200 -11.51 11.11 -2.66
N ASP A 201 -12.49 11.42 -3.51
CA ASP A 201 -13.66 12.18 -3.09
C ASP A 201 -14.56 11.37 -2.16
N GLY A 202 -14.61 11.75 -0.89
CA GLY A 202 -15.46 11.09 0.11
C GLY A 202 -16.98 11.21 -0.14
N SER A 203 -17.40 12.12 -1.06
CA SER A 203 -18.81 12.23 -1.46
C SER A 203 -19.33 10.99 -2.22
N ILE A 204 -18.43 10.12 -2.66
CA ILE A 204 -18.74 8.85 -3.35
C ILE A 204 -19.72 7.98 -2.53
N ARG A 205 -19.78 8.15 -1.21
CA ARG A 205 -20.77 7.49 -0.34
C ARG A 205 -22.21 7.67 -0.81
N LYS A 206 -22.52 8.79 -1.48
CA LYS A 206 -23.85 9.06 -2.05
C LYS A 206 -24.16 8.17 -3.26
N PHE A 207 -23.13 7.59 -3.86
CA PHE A 207 -23.19 6.78 -5.07
C PHE A 207 -22.65 5.35 -4.87
N ALA A 208 -22.32 4.97 -3.63
CA ALA A 208 -21.76 3.65 -3.32
C ALA A 208 -22.79 2.52 -3.56
N ALA A 209 -24.08 2.82 -3.44
CA ALA A 209 -25.13 1.88 -3.82
C ALA A 209 -25.20 1.77 -5.35
N ILE A 210 -25.07 0.56 -5.86
CA ILE A 210 -25.21 0.20 -7.29
C ILE A 210 -26.69 0.22 -7.64
#